data_ef187367b425fd635f46c1bc1220e9ba
#
_entry.id   ef187367b425fd635f46c1bc1220e9ba
#
_cell.length_a   1.000
_cell.length_b   1.000
_cell.length_c   1.000
_cell.angle_alpha   90.00
_cell.angle_beta   90.00
_cell.angle_gamma   90.00
#
_symmetry.space_group_name_H-M   'P 1'
#
loop_
_entity.id
_entity.type
_entity.pdbx_description
1 polymer ?
#
loop_
_entity_poly.entity_id
_entity_poly.type
_entity_poly.pdbx_seq_one_letter_code
_entity_poly.pdbx_strand_id
1 'polypeptide(L)'
;NEVDGRFLLTDQQGKFALGIGGYLKTTMEYDFNGIVDDVDFIPALIPQPGSTSVRNQFQMDASTSTIFLKLVGRTKHLGNFIVYTAGNFRGSGKTFELQNAYLSFLGFTMGYDTGLFMDLAAAPPTIDFQGPDGMTFYRATQLRYEANVMKGLKVGVGVEMPSVDGTPAQDVRIGKQRMPDIPAYVQYSWAKASHIRVGGILRSMTYEDQVNNKAKSLTGWGIQASGTARLGGFQLYGQYTYGRG
;
A
#
# COMPACT_ATOMS: atom_id res chain seq x y z
N ASN A 1 -16.30 27.02 3.54
CA ASN A 1 -15.93 25.66 3.88
C ASN A 1 -15.07 25.11 2.75
N GLU A 2 -13.78 25.42 2.78
CA GLU A 2 -12.81 24.73 1.96
C GLU A 2 -12.72 23.31 2.49
N VAL A 3 -13.30 22.38 1.81
CA VAL A 3 -13.12 20.97 2.02
C VAL A 3 -12.10 20.54 0.97
N ASP A 4 -10.81 20.65 1.30
CA ASP A 4 -9.65 20.23 0.52
C ASP A 4 -9.97 19.36 -0.71
N GLY A 5 -10.29 19.99 -1.85
CA GLY A 5 -10.56 19.30 -3.12
C GLY A 5 -11.74 18.30 -3.09
N ARG A 6 -12.72 18.47 -2.20
CA ARG A 6 -13.85 17.56 -2.06
C ARG A 6 -15.17 18.28 -2.28
N PHE A 7 -16.07 17.63 -3.01
CA PHE A 7 -17.48 17.94 -2.98
C PHE A 7 -18.14 17.19 -1.83
N LEU A 8 -18.86 17.90 -0.94
CA LEU A 8 -19.46 17.32 0.26
C LEU A 8 -20.99 17.38 0.20
N LEU A 9 -21.62 16.20 0.32
CA LEU A 9 -23.05 16.03 0.51
C LEU A 9 -23.30 15.58 1.95
N THR A 10 -24.22 16.27 2.65
CA THR A 10 -24.63 15.91 4.01
C THR A 10 -26.13 15.66 4.08
N ASP A 11 -26.54 14.71 4.93
CA ASP A 11 -27.95 14.53 5.24
C ASP A 11 -28.48 15.69 6.12
N GLN A 12 -29.81 15.86 6.16
CA GLN A 12 -30.45 16.92 6.94
C GLN A 12 -30.17 16.84 8.45
N GLN A 13 -29.87 15.67 8.96
CA GLN A 13 -29.59 15.43 10.38
C GLN A 13 -28.08 15.48 10.72
N GLY A 14 -27.22 15.67 9.74
CA GLY A 14 -25.77 15.69 9.92
C GLY A 14 -25.15 14.39 10.39
N LYS A 15 -25.87 13.26 10.23
CA LYS A 15 -25.38 11.92 10.61
C LYS A 15 -24.50 11.27 9.56
N PHE A 16 -24.65 11.67 8.31
CA PHE A 16 -23.90 11.14 7.17
C PHE A 16 -23.31 12.27 6.35
N ALA A 17 -22.09 12.07 5.88
CA ALA A 17 -21.43 12.99 4.98
C ALA A 17 -20.71 12.18 3.89
N LEU A 18 -21.05 12.43 2.62
CA LEU A 18 -20.39 11.86 1.46
C LEU A 18 -19.47 12.90 0.84
N GLY A 19 -18.17 12.61 0.83
CA GLY A 19 -17.17 13.41 0.13
C GLY A 19 -16.80 12.74 -1.20
N ILE A 20 -16.80 13.51 -2.25
CA ILE A 20 -16.29 13.13 -3.57
C ILE A 20 -15.09 14.01 -3.85
N GLY A 21 -13.96 13.43 -4.24
CA GLY A 21 -12.77 14.21 -4.50
C GLY A 21 -11.76 13.45 -5.36
N GLY A 22 -10.63 14.09 -5.60
CA GLY A 22 -9.57 13.56 -6.42
C GLY A 22 -8.53 14.62 -6.74
N TYR A 23 -7.57 14.23 -7.55
CA TYR A 23 -6.59 15.15 -8.12
C TYR A 23 -6.18 14.67 -9.52
N LEU A 24 -5.77 15.62 -10.34
CA LEU A 24 -5.07 15.36 -11.58
C LEU A 24 -3.58 15.47 -11.35
N LYS A 25 -2.83 14.46 -11.77
CA LYS A 25 -1.38 14.46 -11.75
C LYS A 25 -0.86 14.15 -13.15
N THR A 26 -0.02 15.03 -13.70
CA THR A 26 0.71 14.80 -14.93
C THR A 26 2.19 14.76 -14.60
N THR A 27 2.86 13.70 -15.01
CA THR A 27 4.32 13.53 -14.90
C THR A 27 4.93 13.73 -16.27
N MET A 28 6.06 14.42 -16.33
CA MET A 28 6.87 14.61 -17.55
C MET A 28 8.30 14.22 -17.23
N GLU A 29 8.89 13.41 -18.07
CA GLU A 29 10.24 12.89 -17.88
C GLU A 29 11.04 12.95 -19.18
N TYR A 30 12.34 13.13 -19.04
CA TYR A 30 13.27 13.07 -20.15
C TYR A 30 14.51 12.27 -19.75
N ASP A 31 14.69 11.11 -20.37
CA ASP A 31 15.80 10.20 -20.10
C ASP A 31 16.89 10.36 -21.14
N PHE A 32 18.09 10.70 -20.69
CA PHE A 32 19.25 10.89 -21.58
C PHE A 32 19.91 9.57 -21.98
N ASN A 33 19.97 8.60 -21.05
CA ASN A 33 20.65 7.32 -21.24
C ASN A 33 19.88 6.15 -20.63
N GLY A 34 18.91 5.65 -21.33
CA GLY A 34 17.99 4.61 -20.88
C GLY A 34 16.64 5.21 -20.62
N ILE A 35 15.62 4.40 -20.60
CA ILE A 35 14.25 4.80 -20.31
C ILE A 35 13.71 3.88 -19.24
N VAL A 36 13.03 4.47 -18.27
CA VAL A 36 12.14 3.78 -17.39
C VAL A 36 10.74 4.05 -17.89
N ASP A 37 10.06 3.00 -18.26
CA ASP A 37 8.75 3.10 -18.87
C ASP A 37 7.70 3.48 -17.81
N ASP A 38 6.76 4.35 -18.18
CA ASP A 38 5.70 4.81 -17.30
C ASP A 38 6.20 5.72 -16.14
N VAL A 39 5.47 5.78 -15.03
CA VAL A 39 5.68 6.66 -13.87
C VAL A 39 6.46 5.99 -12.74
N ASP A 40 6.91 4.76 -12.95
CA ASP A 40 7.66 3.97 -11.98
C ASP A 40 9.14 3.94 -12.32
N PHE A 41 9.99 4.43 -11.41
CA PHE A 41 11.42 4.26 -11.55
C PHE A 41 11.85 2.92 -10.94
N ILE A 42 12.03 1.91 -11.80
CA ILE A 42 12.44 0.55 -11.41
C ILE A 42 13.85 0.31 -11.96
N PRO A 43 14.93 0.40 -11.15
CA PRO A 43 16.31 0.26 -11.62
C PRO A 43 16.60 -1.04 -12.35
N ALA A 44 15.93 -2.13 -11.99
CA ALA A 44 16.06 -3.44 -12.65
C ALA A 44 15.58 -3.43 -14.11
N LEU A 45 14.76 -2.46 -14.51
CA LEU A 45 14.24 -2.33 -15.87
C LEU A 45 15.09 -1.38 -16.74
N ILE A 46 16.11 -0.74 -16.19
CA ILE A 46 17.01 0.14 -16.96
C ILE A 46 17.71 -0.70 -18.01
N PRO A 47 17.62 -0.35 -19.30
CA PRO A 47 18.22 -1.11 -20.37
C PRO A 47 19.76 -1.16 -20.26
N GLN A 48 20.34 -2.27 -20.68
CA GLN A 48 21.80 -2.43 -20.71
C GLN A 48 22.46 -1.35 -21.60
N PRO A 49 23.66 -0.86 -21.24
CA PRO A 49 24.39 0.11 -22.05
C PRO A 49 24.60 -0.38 -23.47
N GLY A 50 24.46 0.52 -24.44
CA GLY A 50 24.74 0.24 -25.87
C GLY A 50 23.51 0.27 -26.78
N SER A 51 22.29 0.19 -26.26
CA SER A 51 21.08 0.36 -27.06
C SER A 51 20.88 1.85 -27.40
N THR A 52 20.97 2.21 -28.67
CA THR A 52 20.72 3.59 -29.14
C THR A 52 19.22 3.94 -29.15
N SER A 53 18.35 2.94 -29.19
CA SER A 53 16.91 3.12 -29.25
C SER A 53 16.30 3.64 -27.95
N VAL A 54 17.06 3.62 -26.85
CA VAL A 54 16.60 4.03 -25.51
C VAL A 54 17.31 5.30 -25.01
N ARG A 55 17.90 6.07 -25.92
CA ARG A 55 18.53 7.35 -25.59
C ARG A 55 17.64 8.51 -25.95
N ASN A 56 17.72 9.58 -25.14
CA ASN A 56 17.00 10.83 -25.39
C ASN A 56 15.49 10.61 -25.56
N GLN A 57 14.88 9.93 -24.60
CA GLN A 57 13.45 9.62 -24.60
C GLN A 57 12.66 10.64 -23.78
N PHE A 58 11.57 11.11 -24.34
CA PHE A 58 10.60 11.95 -23.65
C PHE A 58 9.31 11.15 -23.41
N GLN A 59 8.78 11.22 -22.20
CA GLN A 59 7.49 10.63 -21.88
C GLN A 59 6.64 11.54 -21.02
N MET A 60 5.34 11.35 -21.11
CA MET A 60 4.32 12.01 -20.27
C MET A 60 3.27 11.00 -19.87
N ASP A 61 2.85 11.08 -18.62
CA ASP A 61 1.78 10.24 -18.10
C ASP A 61 0.85 11.01 -17.17
N ALA A 62 -0.43 10.65 -17.16
CA ALA A 62 -1.46 11.19 -16.27
C ALA A 62 -2.23 10.08 -15.53
N SER A 63 -1.82 8.82 -15.65
CA SER A 63 -2.54 7.66 -15.12
C SER A 63 -2.60 7.59 -13.60
N THR A 64 -1.70 8.29 -12.90
CA THR A 64 -1.70 8.41 -11.44
C THR A 64 -2.74 9.41 -10.89
N SER A 65 -3.48 10.09 -11.79
CA SER A 65 -4.65 10.87 -11.38
C SER A 65 -5.64 10.00 -10.64
N THR A 66 -6.15 10.48 -9.52
CA THR A 66 -6.92 9.69 -8.56
C THR A 66 -8.29 10.27 -8.33
N ILE A 67 -9.30 9.40 -8.23
CA ILE A 67 -10.66 9.74 -7.81
C ILE A 67 -10.98 8.96 -6.54
N PHE A 68 -11.67 9.57 -5.58
CA PHE A 68 -12.11 8.89 -4.37
C PHE A 68 -13.50 9.31 -3.92
N LEU A 69 -14.16 8.38 -3.21
CA LEU A 69 -15.39 8.56 -2.48
C LEU A 69 -15.14 8.24 -1.02
N LYS A 70 -15.62 9.08 -0.12
CA LYS A 70 -15.53 8.87 1.33
C LYS A 70 -16.86 9.17 2.00
N LEU A 71 -17.53 8.11 2.45
CA LEU A 71 -18.72 8.24 3.29
C LEU A 71 -18.31 8.14 4.77
N VAL A 72 -18.68 9.12 5.54
CA VAL A 72 -18.55 9.14 7.00
C VAL A 72 -19.93 9.14 7.59
N GLY A 73 -20.19 8.29 8.57
CA GLY A 73 -21.49 8.21 9.22
C GLY A 73 -21.38 7.83 10.68
N ARG A 74 -22.51 7.99 11.39
CA ARG A 74 -22.66 7.61 12.79
C ARG A 74 -23.97 6.87 12.99
N THR A 75 -23.89 5.65 13.54
CA THR A 75 -25.05 4.86 13.89
C THR A 75 -24.97 4.39 15.35
N LYS A 76 -26.13 3.93 15.91
CA LYS A 76 -26.14 3.38 17.27
C LYS A 76 -25.29 2.12 17.44
N HIS A 77 -25.21 1.27 16.40
CA HIS A 77 -24.56 -0.05 16.47
C HIS A 77 -23.08 0.00 16.07
N LEU A 78 -22.74 0.76 15.01
CA LEU A 78 -21.37 0.83 14.51
C LEU A 78 -20.57 2.03 15.09
N GLY A 79 -21.22 2.89 15.87
CA GLY A 79 -20.59 4.16 16.26
C GLY A 79 -20.29 5.02 15.04
N ASN A 80 -19.11 5.62 15.02
CA ASN A 80 -18.59 6.31 13.84
C ASN A 80 -18.00 5.28 12.87
N PHE A 81 -18.34 5.40 11.59
CA PHE A 81 -17.80 4.54 10.54
C PHE A 81 -17.36 5.34 9.32
N ILE A 82 -16.48 4.75 8.53
CA ILE A 82 -15.96 5.30 7.28
C ILE A 82 -16.08 4.21 6.21
N VAL A 83 -16.70 4.53 5.07
CA VAL A 83 -16.55 3.77 3.83
C VAL A 83 -15.69 4.59 2.90
N TYR A 84 -14.64 4.00 2.37
CA TYR A 84 -13.70 4.68 1.48
C TYR A 84 -13.43 3.85 0.24
N THR A 85 -13.49 4.49 -0.91
CA THR A 85 -13.12 3.88 -2.19
C THR A 85 -12.30 4.88 -2.97
N ALA A 86 -11.17 4.43 -3.50
CA ALA A 86 -10.30 5.23 -4.34
C ALA A 86 -9.70 4.38 -5.47
N GLY A 87 -9.39 5.02 -6.57
CA GLY A 87 -8.68 4.40 -7.67
C GLY A 87 -8.03 5.43 -8.60
N ASN A 88 -7.13 4.96 -9.40
CA ASN A 88 -6.41 5.70 -10.43
C ASN A 88 -6.60 5.04 -11.81
N PHE A 89 -5.83 5.46 -12.80
CA PHE A 89 -5.93 4.94 -14.18
C PHE A 89 -4.68 4.15 -14.59
N ARG A 90 -4.08 3.42 -13.64
CA ARG A 90 -2.88 2.59 -13.88
C ARG A 90 -3.19 1.15 -14.30
N GLY A 91 -4.44 0.78 -14.40
CA GLY A 91 -4.84 -0.50 -14.96
C GLY A 91 -4.36 -0.67 -16.40
N SER A 92 -4.27 -1.92 -16.87
CA SER A 92 -3.83 -2.24 -18.23
C SER A 92 -4.55 -1.39 -19.29
N GLY A 93 -3.80 -0.70 -20.15
CA GLY A 93 -4.37 0.21 -21.13
C GLY A 93 -4.97 1.49 -20.54
N LYS A 94 -4.48 1.94 -19.39
CA LYS A 94 -4.94 3.12 -18.64
C LYS A 94 -6.40 3.01 -18.18
N THR A 95 -6.86 1.79 -17.88
CA THR A 95 -8.16 1.55 -17.27
C THR A 95 -8.14 1.90 -15.78
N PHE A 96 -9.33 2.08 -15.21
CA PHE A 96 -9.48 2.35 -13.78
C PHE A 96 -8.96 1.14 -12.96
N GLU A 97 -8.10 1.43 -12.00
CA GLU A 97 -7.51 0.46 -11.09
C GLU A 97 -7.89 0.79 -9.64
N LEU A 98 -8.49 -0.18 -8.95
CA LEU A 98 -8.88 -0.03 -7.57
C LEU A 98 -7.65 0.07 -6.67
N GLN A 99 -7.54 1.15 -5.90
CA GLN A 99 -6.47 1.37 -4.93
C GLN A 99 -6.94 1.08 -3.49
N ASN A 100 -8.15 1.47 -3.16
CA ASN A 100 -8.75 1.25 -1.85
C ASN A 100 -10.25 1.00 -1.98
N ALA A 101 -10.79 0.07 -1.19
CA ALA A 101 -12.22 -0.15 -1.01
C ALA A 101 -12.44 -0.80 0.36
N TYR A 102 -12.74 -0.02 1.39
CA TYR A 102 -12.87 -0.55 2.74
C TYR A 102 -13.95 0.13 3.58
N LEU A 103 -14.40 -0.57 4.60
CA LEU A 103 -15.21 -0.09 5.70
C LEU A 103 -14.39 -0.09 6.99
N SER A 104 -14.41 1.01 7.74
CA SER A 104 -13.75 1.10 9.05
C SER A 104 -14.73 1.53 10.13
N PHE A 105 -14.75 0.85 11.28
CA PHE A 105 -15.60 1.13 12.44
C PHE A 105 -15.05 0.46 13.70
N LEU A 106 -15.15 1.10 14.85
CA LEU A 106 -14.78 0.55 16.17
C LEU A 106 -13.36 -0.07 16.22
N GLY A 107 -12.42 0.45 15.45
CA GLY A 107 -11.06 -0.09 15.34
C GLY A 107 -10.90 -1.20 14.30
N PHE A 108 -11.98 -1.77 13.79
CA PHE A 108 -11.95 -2.72 12.69
C PHE A 108 -11.86 -2.00 11.34
N THR A 109 -11.13 -2.58 10.41
CA THR A 109 -11.15 -2.21 8.99
C THR A 109 -11.26 -3.50 8.17
N MET A 110 -12.22 -3.55 7.25
CA MET A 110 -12.43 -4.68 6.35
C MET A 110 -12.54 -4.19 4.91
N GLY A 111 -11.92 -4.90 3.99
CA GLY A 111 -11.92 -4.59 2.57
C GLY A 111 -10.53 -4.55 1.97
N TYR A 112 -10.37 -3.89 0.84
CA TYR A 112 -9.12 -3.77 0.09
C TYR A 112 -8.39 -2.48 0.47
N ASP A 113 -7.21 -2.61 1.04
CA ASP A 113 -6.38 -1.49 1.49
C ASP A 113 -4.91 -1.90 1.57
N THR A 114 -4.04 -0.96 1.90
CA THR A 114 -2.63 -1.25 2.20
C THR A 114 -2.49 -2.18 3.39
N GLY A 115 -1.60 -3.16 3.26
CA GLY A 115 -1.38 -4.17 4.29
C GLY A 115 -0.81 -3.60 5.59
N LEU A 116 -1.05 -4.31 6.68
CA LEU A 116 -0.62 -3.91 8.03
C LEU A 116 0.90 -4.02 8.23
N PHE A 117 1.58 -4.88 7.47
CA PHE A 117 3.04 -5.02 7.54
C PHE A 117 3.78 -3.79 6.99
N MET A 118 3.07 -2.86 6.37
CA MET A 118 3.65 -1.65 5.77
C MET A 118 3.46 -0.43 6.66
N ASP A 119 4.38 0.51 6.53
CA ASP A 119 4.32 1.81 7.18
C ASP A 119 4.41 2.94 6.15
N LEU A 120 3.27 3.30 5.57
CA LEU A 120 3.21 4.39 4.60
C LEU A 120 3.60 5.74 5.17
N ALA A 121 3.46 5.94 6.48
CA ALA A 121 3.85 7.19 7.12
C ALA A 121 5.38 7.34 7.22
N ALA A 122 6.13 6.25 7.09
CA ALA A 122 7.59 6.24 6.99
C ALA A 122 8.11 6.31 5.55
N ALA A 123 7.22 6.43 4.55
CA ALA A 123 7.62 6.64 3.16
C ALA A 123 7.97 8.13 2.93
N PRO A 124 9.16 8.46 2.43
CA PRO A 124 9.47 9.82 2.01
C PRO A 124 8.62 10.19 0.79
N PRO A 125 8.26 11.48 0.62
CA PRO A 125 7.58 11.93 -0.59
C PRO A 125 8.54 11.87 -1.78
N THR A 126 8.16 11.14 -2.83
CA THR A 126 8.87 11.02 -4.09
C THR A 126 8.04 11.58 -5.25
N ILE A 127 8.69 11.96 -6.33
CA ILE A 127 8.01 12.43 -7.56
C ILE A 127 7.46 11.24 -8.31
N ASP A 128 8.27 10.16 -8.45
CA ASP A 128 7.86 8.91 -9.06
C ASP A 128 6.79 8.20 -8.20
N PHE A 129 5.99 7.38 -8.85
CA PHE A 129 4.88 6.68 -8.19
C PHE A 129 5.35 5.45 -7.40
N GLN A 130 6.43 4.81 -7.87
CA GLN A 130 7.01 3.62 -7.21
C GLN A 130 7.48 3.93 -5.80
N GLY A 131 8.02 5.12 -5.56
CA GLY A 131 8.64 5.48 -4.29
C GLY A 131 10.05 4.91 -4.13
N PRO A 132 10.59 4.91 -2.90
CA PRO A 132 11.94 4.42 -2.65
C PRO A 132 12.07 2.92 -2.92
N ASP A 133 13.15 2.52 -3.59
CA ASP A 133 13.47 1.12 -3.76
C ASP A 133 13.65 0.41 -2.42
N GLY A 134 13.18 -0.83 -2.34
CA GLY A 134 13.23 -1.63 -1.12
C GLY A 134 12.16 -1.26 -0.08
N MET A 135 11.31 -0.30 -0.35
CA MET A 135 10.14 -0.05 0.50
C MET A 135 9.16 -1.20 0.38
N THR A 136 8.77 -1.76 1.53
CA THR A 136 7.74 -2.79 1.58
C THR A 136 6.39 -2.16 1.21
N PHE A 137 5.79 -2.60 0.11
CA PHE A 137 4.50 -2.12 -0.34
C PHE A 137 3.62 -3.27 -0.85
N TYR A 138 2.39 -3.34 -0.32
CA TYR A 138 1.43 -4.38 -0.69
C TYR A 138 0.00 -3.91 -0.38
N ARG A 139 -0.94 -4.23 -1.25
CA ARG A 139 -2.38 -4.07 -1.00
C ARG A 139 -3.06 -5.43 -1.00
N ALA A 140 -3.97 -5.63 -0.07
CA ALA A 140 -4.73 -6.86 0.06
C ALA A 140 -6.16 -6.63 0.50
N THR A 141 -7.03 -7.58 0.17
CA THR A 141 -8.29 -7.74 0.89
C THR A 141 -7.97 -8.26 2.28
N GLN A 142 -8.44 -7.57 3.30
CA GLN A 142 -8.04 -7.80 4.68
C GLN A 142 -9.16 -7.56 5.68
N LEU A 143 -9.00 -8.13 6.85
CA LEU A 143 -9.69 -7.75 8.07
C LEU A 143 -8.63 -7.44 9.12
N ARG A 144 -8.62 -6.22 9.65
CA ARG A 144 -7.68 -5.80 10.67
C ARG A 144 -8.37 -5.13 11.83
N TYR A 145 -7.74 -5.22 12.99
CA TYR A 145 -8.12 -4.47 14.19
C TYR A 145 -6.94 -3.62 14.67
N GLU A 146 -7.20 -2.35 14.93
CA GLU A 146 -6.21 -1.40 15.41
C GLU A 146 -6.75 -0.66 16.63
N ALA A 147 -5.93 -0.55 17.68
CA ALA A 147 -6.31 0.11 18.91
C ALA A 147 -5.20 1.02 19.46
N ASN A 148 -5.62 2.15 20.00
CA ASN A 148 -4.74 2.98 20.83
C ASN A 148 -4.77 2.44 22.27
N VAL A 149 -3.71 1.77 22.69
CA VAL A 149 -3.61 1.15 24.03
C VAL A 149 -3.36 2.18 25.11
N MET A 150 -2.55 3.18 24.78
CA MET A 150 -2.27 4.34 25.64
C MET A 150 -1.87 5.54 24.76
N LYS A 151 -1.67 6.69 25.39
CA LYS A 151 -1.23 7.90 24.65
C LYS A 151 0.05 7.63 23.88
N GLY A 152 -0.03 7.76 22.55
CA GLY A 152 1.08 7.54 21.62
C GLY A 152 1.33 6.07 21.26
N LEU A 153 0.76 5.08 21.96
CA LEU A 153 0.97 3.67 21.65
C LEU A 153 -0.24 3.08 20.92
N LYS A 154 -0.01 2.64 19.70
CA LYS A 154 -0.98 1.97 18.82
C LYS A 154 -0.52 0.54 18.52
N VAL A 155 -1.45 -0.38 18.50
CA VAL A 155 -1.22 -1.77 18.09
C VAL A 155 -2.18 -2.14 16.97
N GLY A 156 -1.77 -3.06 16.12
CA GLY A 156 -2.60 -3.59 15.05
C GLY A 156 -2.31 -5.05 14.80
N VAL A 157 -3.35 -5.79 14.43
CA VAL A 157 -3.27 -7.19 13.99
C VAL A 157 -4.31 -7.41 12.91
N GLY A 158 -4.02 -8.30 11.96
CA GLY A 158 -4.96 -8.59 10.89
C GLY A 158 -4.76 -9.94 10.25
N VAL A 159 -5.66 -10.24 9.33
CA VAL A 159 -5.57 -11.32 8.36
C VAL A 159 -5.72 -10.71 6.97
N GLU A 160 -4.82 -11.09 6.07
CA GLU A 160 -4.73 -10.53 4.73
C GLU A 160 -4.74 -11.64 3.69
N MET A 161 -5.37 -11.36 2.55
CA MET A 161 -5.31 -12.27 1.41
C MET A 161 -3.86 -12.33 0.91
N PRO A 162 -3.20 -13.48 0.94
CA PRO A 162 -1.82 -13.59 0.52
C PRO A 162 -1.68 -13.44 -0.99
N SER A 163 -0.60 -12.78 -1.42
CA SER A 163 -0.10 -12.84 -2.78
C SER A 163 1.32 -13.39 -2.74
N VAL A 164 1.58 -14.38 -3.56
CA VAL A 164 2.91 -14.93 -3.75
C VAL A 164 3.27 -14.71 -5.21
N ASP A 165 4.32 -13.95 -5.43
CA ASP A 165 4.87 -13.67 -6.74
C ASP A 165 6.31 -14.18 -6.79
N GLY A 166 6.73 -14.66 -7.95
CA GLY A 166 8.07 -15.18 -8.13
C GLY A 166 8.21 -16.01 -9.42
N THR A 167 9.45 -16.35 -9.75
CA THR A 167 9.78 -17.23 -10.88
C THR A 167 10.00 -18.62 -10.35
N PRO A 168 9.02 -19.54 -10.43
CA PRO A 168 9.18 -20.89 -9.94
C PRO A 168 10.14 -21.67 -10.84
N ALA A 169 10.78 -22.73 -10.28
CA ALA A 169 11.54 -23.69 -11.08
C ALA A 169 10.61 -24.43 -12.07
N GLN A 170 11.19 -25.06 -13.09
CA GLN A 170 10.45 -25.64 -14.22
C GLN A 170 9.35 -26.64 -13.78
N ASP A 171 9.57 -27.36 -12.68
CA ASP A 171 8.66 -28.39 -12.17
C ASP A 171 7.83 -27.91 -10.96
N VAL A 172 7.81 -26.62 -10.71
CA VAL A 172 7.10 -26.00 -9.60
C VAL A 172 6.12 -24.99 -10.12
N ARG A 173 4.91 -24.97 -9.56
CA ARG A 173 3.89 -23.97 -9.85
C ARG A 173 3.45 -23.30 -8.55
N ILE A 174 3.29 -21.99 -8.57
CA ILE A 174 2.69 -21.27 -7.44
C ILE A 174 1.22 -21.67 -7.36
N GLY A 175 0.84 -22.30 -6.26
CA GLY A 175 -0.51 -22.78 -6.02
C GLY A 175 -1.42 -21.73 -5.37
N LYS A 176 -2.70 -22.07 -5.23
CA LYS A 176 -3.62 -21.27 -4.42
C LYS A 176 -3.21 -21.34 -2.95
N GLN A 177 -3.13 -20.16 -2.32
CA GLN A 177 -2.71 -20.08 -0.93
C GLN A 177 -3.79 -20.62 0.01
N ARG A 178 -3.38 -21.40 1.02
CA ARG A 178 -4.27 -22.14 1.94
C ARG A 178 -4.51 -21.41 3.26
N MET A 179 -3.62 -20.51 3.61
CA MET A 179 -3.66 -19.75 4.85
C MET A 179 -3.57 -18.26 4.54
N PRO A 180 -4.25 -17.40 5.28
CA PRO A 180 -4.03 -15.96 5.16
C PRO A 180 -2.65 -15.58 5.67
N ASP A 181 -2.15 -14.43 5.23
CA ASP A 181 -1.05 -13.74 5.88
C ASP A 181 -1.54 -13.13 7.19
N ILE A 182 -0.72 -13.18 8.24
CA ILE A 182 -1.05 -12.68 9.58
C ILE A 182 -0.04 -11.61 9.99
N PRO A 183 -0.26 -10.34 9.63
CA PRO A 183 0.55 -9.23 10.08
C PRO A 183 0.12 -8.71 11.43
N ALA A 184 1.09 -8.18 12.20
CA ALA A 184 0.86 -7.44 13.43
C ALA A 184 1.92 -6.36 13.61
N TYR A 185 1.60 -5.27 14.33
CA TYR A 185 2.56 -4.23 14.65
C TYR A 185 2.30 -3.55 16.00
N VAL A 186 3.34 -2.91 16.51
CA VAL A 186 3.29 -1.94 17.59
C VAL A 186 3.93 -0.65 17.11
N GLN A 187 3.28 0.48 17.35
CA GLN A 187 3.76 1.81 16.97
C GLN A 187 3.72 2.75 18.15
N TYR A 188 4.81 3.47 18.38
CA TYR A 188 4.86 4.55 19.36
C TYR A 188 5.08 5.88 18.66
N SER A 189 4.18 6.84 18.93
CA SER A 189 4.22 8.20 18.39
C SER A 189 4.39 9.20 19.53
N TRP A 190 5.44 10.04 19.48
CA TRP A 190 5.77 10.99 20.56
C TRP A 190 5.52 12.45 20.20
N ALA A 191 5.39 12.74 18.89
CA ALA A 191 5.09 14.08 18.40
C ALA A 191 4.30 13.98 17.08
N LYS A 192 3.79 15.11 16.60
CA LYS A 192 3.15 15.19 15.29
C LYS A 192 4.16 14.83 14.21
N ALA A 193 3.83 13.89 13.36
CA ALA A 193 4.68 13.34 12.30
C ALA A 193 6.00 12.71 12.80
N SER A 194 6.01 12.15 14.02
CA SER A 194 7.16 11.39 14.53
C SER A 194 6.67 10.12 15.20
N HIS A 195 7.16 8.98 14.73
CA HIS A 195 6.84 7.67 15.29
C HIS A 195 7.95 6.66 15.00
N ILE A 196 7.94 5.60 15.77
CA ILE A 196 8.63 4.34 15.46
C ILE A 196 7.62 3.22 15.45
N ARG A 197 7.77 2.30 14.53
CA ARG A 197 6.90 1.12 14.35
C ARG A 197 7.75 -0.12 14.21
N VAL A 198 7.35 -1.18 14.90
CA VAL A 198 7.89 -2.53 14.72
C VAL A 198 6.73 -3.44 14.35
N GLY A 199 6.88 -4.13 13.24
CA GLY A 199 5.88 -5.06 12.72
C GLY A 199 6.47 -6.43 12.44
N GLY A 200 5.60 -7.42 12.39
CA GLY A 200 5.89 -8.77 11.97
C GLY A 200 4.80 -9.32 11.06
N ILE A 201 5.14 -10.31 10.25
CA ILE A 201 4.19 -11.04 9.41
C ILE A 201 4.53 -12.52 9.43
N LEU A 202 3.49 -13.34 9.53
CA LEU A 202 3.57 -14.80 9.31
C LEU A 202 2.85 -15.13 8.01
N ARG A 203 3.47 -15.99 7.19
CA ARG A 203 2.97 -16.36 5.87
C ARG A 203 3.03 -17.87 5.68
N SER A 204 2.13 -18.41 4.86
CA SER A 204 2.17 -19.77 4.39
C SER A 204 2.08 -19.78 2.87
N MET A 205 3.21 -20.07 2.21
CA MET A 205 3.31 -20.04 0.74
C MET A 205 3.12 -21.44 0.20
N THR A 206 2.03 -21.66 -0.53
CA THR A 206 1.71 -22.97 -1.11
C THR A 206 2.20 -23.03 -2.55
N TYR A 207 2.88 -24.11 -2.88
CA TYR A 207 3.33 -24.44 -4.22
C TYR A 207 2.98 -25.88 -4.60
N GLU A 208 2.87 -26.15 -5.88
CA GLU A 208 2.59 -27.45 -6.46
C GLU A 208 3.89 -28.03 -7.06
N ASP A 209 4.29 -29.18 -6.56
CA ASP A 209 5.36 -30.00 -7.12
C ASP A 209 4.73 -30.83 -8.24
N GLN A 210 5.00 -30.46 -9.48
CA GLN A 210 4.39 -31.07 -10.66
C GLN A 210 4.93 -32.48 -10.94
N VAL A 211 6.16 -32.80 -10.52
CA VAL A 211 6.74 -34.15 -10.67
C VAL A 211 6.01 -35.13 -9.80
N ASN A 212 5.76 -34.77 -8.54
CA ASN A 212 5.13 -35.64 -7.57
C ASN A 212 3.62 -35.45 -7.45
N ASN A 213 3.05 -34.51 -8.20
CA ASN A 213 1.65 -34.12 -8.14
C ASN A 213 1.17 -33.84 -6.71
N LYS A 214 1.97 -33.09 -5.94
CA LYS A 214 1.73 -32.77 -4.53
C LYS A 214 1.81 -31.27 -4.28
N ALA A 215 0.82 -30.75 -3.56
CA ALA A 215 0.90 -29.40 -3.02
C ALA A 215 1.62 -29.39 -1.68
N LYS A 216 2.63 -28.52 -1.57
CA LYS A 216 3.45 -28.31 -0.37
C LYS A 216 3.30 -26.86 0.09
N SER A 217 3.55 -26.60 1.36
CA SER A 217 3.55 -25.23 1.92
C SER A 217 4.86 -24.95 2.63
N LEU A 218 5.38 -23.74 2.41
CA LEU A 218 6.54 -23.19 3.12
C LEU A 218 6.01 -22.15 4.09
N THR A 219 6.53 -22.18 5.32
CA THR A 219 6.24 -21.11 6.31
C THR A 219 7.25 -20.00 6.11
N GLY A 220 6.75 -18.81 5.83
CA GLY A 220 7.51 -17.57 5.75
C GLY A 220 7.23 -16.67 6.94
N TRP A 221 8.16 -15.79 7.24
CA TRP A 221 8.00 -14.75 8.23
C TRP A 221 8.83 -13.52 7.87
N GLY A 222 8.41 -12.38 8.37
CA GLY A 222 9.14 -11.13 8.21
C GLY A 222 9.02 -10.25 9.45
N ILE A 223 10.02 -9.43 9.67
CA ILE A 223 10.03 -8.36 10.66
C ILE A 223 10.37 -7.05 9.97
N GLN A 224 9.79 -5.97 10.45
CA GLN A 224 10.03 -4.63 9.94
C GLN A 224 10.21 -3.67 11.11
N ALA A 225 11.21 -2.81 11.03
CA ALA A 225 11.33 -1.62 11.85
C ALA A 225 11.26 -0.40 10.93
N SER A 226 10.39 0.53 11.24
CA SER A 226 10.17 1.73 10.42
C SER A 226 9.88 2.93 11.30
N GLY A 227 9.97 4.11 10.73
CA GLY A 227 9.61 5.31 11.44
C GLY A 227 9.96 6.60 10.72
N THR A 228 9.47 7.67 11.30
CA THR A 228 9.78 9.03 10.87
C THR A 228 10.04 9.90 12.09
N ALA A 229 10.97 10.81 11.96
CA ALA A 229 11.31 11.76 13.01
C ALA A 229 11.45 13.17 12.44
N ARG A 230 10.75 14.11 13.06
CA ARG A 230 10.88 15.54 12.74
C ARG A 230 11.85 16.20 13.71
N LEU A 231 12.94 16.74 13.17
CA LEU A 231 14.00 17.42 13.92
C LEU A 231 14.14 18.85 13.37
N GLY A 232 13.45 19.80 14.01
CA GLY A 232 13.41 21.18 13.53
C GLY A 232 12.82 21.29 12.11
N GLY A 233 13.63 21.70 11.15
CA GLY A 233 13.27 21.80 9.74
C GLY A 233 13.44 20.53 8.91
N PHE A 234 14.03 19.47 9.50
CA PHE A 234 14.30 18.20 8.83
C PHE A 234 13.23 17.17 9.16
N GLN A 235 12.87 16.35 8.16
CA GLN A 235 12.05 15.16 8.33
C GLN A 235 12.87 13.95 7.89
N LEU A 236 13.15 13.05 8.83
CA LEU A 236 13.86 11.80 8.59
C LEU A 236 12.86 10.67 8.39
N TYR A 237 13.18 9.78 7.48
CA TYR A 237 12.40 8.57 7.18
C TYR A 237 13.34 7.38 7.19
N GLY A 238 12.87 6.25 7.68
CA GLY A 238 13.66 5.03 7.71
C GLY A 238 12.81 3.79 7.78
N GLN A 239 13.27 2.75 7.07
CA GLN A 239 12.68 1.43 7.11
C GLN A 239 13.76 0.37 6.97
N TYR A 240 13.62 -0.70 7.74
CA TYR A 240 14.42 -1.91 7.61
C TYR A 240 13.49 -3.11 7.67
N THR A 241 13.62 -4.00 6.70
CA THR A 241 12.83 -5.23 6.62
C THR A 241 13.75 -6.43 6.49
N TYR A 242 13.50 -7.45 7.27
CA TYR A 242 14.18 -8.73 7.19
C TYR A 242 13.15 -9.86 7.24
N GLY A 243 13.36 -10.90 6.45
CA GLY A 243 12.46 -12.03 6.42
C GLY A 243 13.04 -13.25 5.75
N ARG A 244 12.30 -14.34 5.88
CA ARG A 244 12.59 -15.62 5.25
C ARG A 244 11.27 -16.24 4.78
N GLY A 245 11.31 -16.85 3.58
CA GLY A 245 10.19 -17.57 2.99
C GLY A 245 10.54 -18.11 1.63
#